data_04d78dfff8f30aa17924f039e08fb793
#
_entry.id   04d78dfff8f30aa17924f039e08fb793
#
_cell.length_a   1.000
_cell.length_b   1.000
_cell.length_c   1.000
_cell.angle_alpha   90.00
_cell.angle_beta   90.00
_cell.angle_gamma   90.00
#
_symmetry.space_group_name_H-M   'P 1'
#
loop_
_entity.id
_entity.type
_entity.pdbx_description
1 polymer ?
#
loop_
_entity_poly.entity_id
_entity_poly.type
_entity_poly.pdbx_seq_one_letter_code
_entity_poly.pdbx_strand_id
1 'polypeptide(L)'
;FIRAVVAQRNYKSAEEIAEIEKACDVTADMHITAMKVLRPGMYEYEVVAEMNRIAQMNNCELSFATIATINGQTLHNHYHGNKVKPGDLFLIDAGAELPSGYCGDMSSTVPADKTFTPRQRAVYEIQNAMHLESVKALRPGIPYMKVYELSAQVMVEGLKELGLMKGNAEDAVREGAHALFYPHGLGHMMGMDVHDMENFGEVWVGYDGQPKSTQFGRKSQRLAIPLEPGFVHTVEPGIYFIPELIDLWRGEKKFMDFIDYDKVEEYRNFGGIRNEEDYLVTETGARRLGKKIPLTPEEVEALR
;
A
#
# COMPACT_ATOMS: atom_id res chain seq x y z
N PHE A 1 11.45 16.33 -24.39
CA PHE A 1 10.03 16.43 -24.03
C PHE A 1 9.76 15.78 -22.67
N ILE A 2 9.94 14.43 -22.51
CA ILE A 2 9.64 13.67 -21.27
C ILE A 2 10.21 14.33 -20.02
N ARG A 3 11.51 14.62 -19.99
CA ARG A 3 12.17 15.25 -18.83
C ARG A 3 11.57 16.61 -18.46
N ALA A 4 11.13 17.39 -19.45
CA ALA A 4 10.50 18.69 -19.19
C ALA A 4 9.10 18.53 -18.59
N VAL A 5 8.33 17.54 -19.06
CA VAL A 5 7.00 17.22 -18.49
C VAL A 5 7.14 16.72 -17.06
N VAL A 6 8.06 15.80 -16.81
CA VAL A 6 8.33 15.25 -15.46
C VAL A 6 8.76 16.37 -14.51
N ALA A 7 9.73 17.22 -14.95
CA ALA A 7 10.20 18.33 -14.13
C ALA A 7 9.10 19.36 -13.78
N GLN A 8 8.09 19.50 -14.64
CA GLN A 8 6.95 20.38 -14.38
C GLN A 8 5.92 19.71 -13.47
N ARG A 9 5.49 18.47 -13.79
CA ARG A 9 4.38 17.80 -13.12
C ARG A 9 4.75 17.18 -11.77
N ASN A 10 6.03 16.94 -11.49
CA ASN A 10 6.47 16.48 -10.17
C ASN A 10 6.10 17.48 -9.06
N TYR A 11 6.13 18.77 -9.36
CA TYR A 11 5.79 19.84 -8.41
C TYR A 11 4.35 20.28 -8.63
N LYS A 12 3.47 19.92 -7.72
CA LYS A 12 2.06 20.29 -7.77
C LYS A 12 1.84 21.71 -7.29
N SER A 13 1.08 22.49 -8.07
CA SER A 13 0.61 23.81 -7.65
C SER A 13 -0.42 23.70 -6.51
N ALA A 14 -0.75 24.83 -5.88
CA ALA A 14 -1.78 24.84 -4.82
C ALA A 14 -3.15 24.41 -5.34
N GLU A 15 -3.48 24.74 -6.59
CA GLU A 15 -4.72 24.35 -7.25
C GLU A 15 -4.76 22.86 -7.54
N GLU A 16 -3.66 22.27 -8.02
CA GLU A 16 -3.53 20.84 -8.26
C GLU A 16 -3.64 20.04 -6.94
N ILE A 17 -2.97 20.52 -5.89
CA ILE A 17 -3.06 19.91 -4.55
C ILE A 17 -4.50 19.94 -4.04
N ALA A 18 -5.24 21.04 -4.24
CA ALA A 18 -6.64 21.14 -3.84
C ALA A 18 -7.56 20.17 -4.62
N GLU A 19 -7.28 19.90 -5.89
CA GLU A 19 -8.00 18.90 -6.66
C GLU A 19 -7.68 17.48 -6.19
N ILE A 20 -6.40 17.15 -6.01
CA ILE A 20 -5.98 15.84 -5.47
C ILE A 20 -6.63 15.61 -4.09
N GLU A 21 -6.65 16.61 -3.23
CA GLU A 21 -7.25 16.51 -1.89
C GLU A 21 -8.75 16.19 -1.93
N LYS A 22 -9.49 16.75 -2.90
CA LYS A 22 -10.90 16.40 -3.15
C LYS A 22 -11.05 14.96 -3.64
N ALA A 23 -10.17 14.50 -4.54
CA ALA A 23 -10.16 13.11 -5.00
C ALA A 23 -9.91 12.14 -3.83
N CYS A 24 -8.93 12.46 -2.97
CA CYS A 24 -8.66 11.72 -1.74
C CYS A 24 -9.85 11.71 -0.77
N ASP A 25 -10.61 12.82 -0.66
CA ASP A 25 -11.81 12.89 0.17
C ASP A 25 -12.90 11.90 -0.30
N VAL A 26 -13.14 11.83 -1.61
CA VAL A 26 -14.10 10.88 -2.19
C VAL A 26 -13.59 9.45 -2.03
N THR A 27 -12.32 9.21 -2.28
CA THR A 27 -11.66 7.92 -2.07
C THR A 27 -11.82 7.45 -0.62
N ALA A 28 -11.59 8.32 0.36
CA ALA A 28 -11.79 8.00 1.77
C ALA A 28 -13.25 7.62 2.08
N ASP A 29 -14.23 8.34 1.50
CA ASP A 29 -15.65 8.01 1.66
C ASP A 29 -16.01 6.64 1.03
N MET A 30 -15.37 6.25 -0.08
CA MET A 30 -15.50 4.91 -0.67
C MET A 30 -15.01 3.84 0.30
N HIS A 31 -13.81 3.99 0.88
CA HIS A 31 -13.22 3.06 1.85
C HIS A 31 -14.03 2.96 3.14
N ILE A 32 -14.43 4.09 3.72
CA ILE A 32 -15.28 4.15 4.93
C ILE A 32 -16.63 3.46 4.68
N THR A 33 -17.21 3.62 3.48
CA THR A 33 -18.44 2.94 3.10
C THR A 33 -18.24 1.44 3.01
N ALA A 34 -17.19 0.98 2.33
CA ALA A 34 -16.85 -0.44 2.25
C ALA A 34 -16.66 -1.07 3.64
N MET A 35 -15.92 -0.39 4.52
CA MET A 35 -15.73 -0.82 5.91
C MET A 35 -17.06 -1.00 6.65
N LYS A 36 -18.01 -0.08 6.48
CA LYS A 36 -19.33 -0.11 7.15
C LYS A 36 -20.27 -1.18 6.62
N VAL A 37 -20.23 -1.47 5.33
CA VAL A 37 -21.19 -2.41 4.72
C VAL A 37 -20.70 -3.86 4.72
N LEU A 38 -19.38 -4.07 4.69
CA LEU A 38 -18.77 -5.40 4.62
C LEU A 38 -19.23 -6.28 5.79
N ARG A 39 -19.67 -7.51 5.49
CA ARG A 39 -19.99 -8.54 6.48
C ARG A 39 -19.89 -9.93 5.87
N PRO A 40 -19.71 -10.97 6.66
CA PRO A 40 -19.76 -12.34 6.19
C PRO A 40 -21.09 -12.65 5.47
N GLY A 41 -20.99 -13.41 4.40
CA GLY A 41 -22.13 -13.77 3.53
C GLY A 41 -22.29 -12.92 2.29
N MET A 42 -21.71 -11.73 2.24
CA MET A 42 -21.66 -10.90 1.03
C MET A 42 -20.68 -11.48 0.00
N TYR A 43 -20.89 -11.14 -1.26
CA TYR A 43 -19.88 -11.28 -2.30
C TYR A 43 -19.02 -10.01 -2.39
N GLU A 44 -17.78 -10.15 -2.83
CA GLU A 44 -16.85 -9.03 -3.02
C GLU A 44 -17.45 -7.94 -3.92
N TYR A 45 -18.15 -8.31 -5.03
CA TYR A 45 -18.78 -7.37 -5.94
C TYR A 45 -19.89 -6.52 -5.28
N GLU A 46 -20.54 -7.01 -4.21
CA GLU A 46 -21.56 -6.23 -3.51
C GLU A 46 -20.92 -5.05 -2.75
N VAL A 47 -19.72 -5.26 -2.19
CA VAL A 47 -18.95 -4.20 -1.55
C VAL A 47 -18.44 -3.20 -2.59
N VAL A 48 -17.90 -3.70 -3.72
CA VAL A 48 -17.47 -2.86 -4.85
C VAL A 48 -18.60 -1.98 -5.38
N ALA A 49 -19.83 -2.51 -5.48
CA ALA A 49 -20.98 -1.75 -5.94
C ALA A 49 -21.28 -0.55 -5.03
N GLU A 50 -21.16 -0.71 -3.70
CA GLU A 50 -21.34 0.39 -2.76
C GLU A 50 -20.23 1.44 -2.86
N MET A 51 -18.99 1.02 -3.08
CA MET A 51 -17.88 1.93 -3.32
C MET A 51 -18.08 2.74 -4.59
N ASN A 52 -18.44 2.08 -5.70
CA ASN A 52 -18.71 2.71 -6.99
C ASN A 52 -19.87 3.71 -6.89
N ARG A 53 -20.90 3.39 -6.09
CA ARG A 53 -22.01 4.32 -5.83
C ARG A 53 -21.51 5.63 -5.21
N ILE A 54 -20.54 5.58 -4.29
CA ILE A 54 -19.95 6.79 -3.68
C ILE A 54 -19.21 7.62 -4.73
N ALA A 55 -18.36 6.99 -5.54
CA ALA A 55 -17.66 7.69 -6.63
C ALA A 55 -18.66 8.40 -7.58
N GLN A 56 -19.68 7.68 -8.07
CA GLN A 56 -20.68 8.21 -8.98
C GLN A 56 -21.51 9.33 -8.36
N MET A 57 -21.89 9.23 -7.08
CA MET A 57 -22.61 10.30 -6.38
C MET A 57 -21.83 11.60 -6.26
N ASN A 58 -20.50 11.52 -6.35
CA ASN A 58 -19.59 12.67 -6.34
C ASN A 58 -19.15 13.07 -7.76
N ASN A 59 -19.79 12.53 -8.81
CA ASN A 59 -19.44 12.78 -10.22
C ASN A 59 -17.97 12.41 -10.53
N CYS A 60 -17.48 11.33 -9.91
CA CYS A 60 -16.14 10.78 -10.12
C CYS A 60 -16.20 9.47 -10.91
N GLU A 61 -15.15 9.23 -11.69
CA GLU A 61 -14.80 7.90 -12.21
C GLU A 61 -13.88 7.17 -11.20
N LEU A 62 -13.45 5.97 -11.53
CA LEU A 62 -12.44 5.24 -10.73
C LEU A 62 -11.05 5.57 -11.26
N SER A 63 -10.11 5.88 -10.38
CA SER A 63 -8.69 6.12 -10.74
C SER A 63 -8.06 4.90 -11.40
N PHE A 64 -8.51 3.70 -11.02
CA PHE A 64 -8.08 2.41 -11.55
C PHE A 64 -9.12 1.33 -11.25
N ALA A 65 -8.94 0.15 -11.82
CA ALA A 65 -9.81 -0.99 -11.55
C ALA A 65 -9.68 -1.42 -10.08
N THR A 66 -10.79 -1.30 -9.33
CA THR A 66 -10.84 -1.61 -7.89
C THR A 66 -10.31 -3.00 -7.57
N ILE A 67 -9.49 -3.11 -6.55
CA ILE A 67 -9.13 -4.34 -5.88
C ILE A 67 -9.96 -4.40 -4.59
N ALA A 68 -10.76 -5.44 -4.40
CA ALA A 68 -11.57 -5.64 -3.21
C ALA A 68 -11.74 -7.15 -3.00
N THR A 69 -10.94 -7.75 -2.10
CA THR A 69 -10.79 -9.20 -2.08
C THR A 69 -10.47 -9.77 -0.71
N ILE A 70 -10.97 -11.00 -0.46
CA ILE A 70 -10.52 -11.86 0.64
C ILE A 70 -9.17 -12.53 0.38
N ASN A 71 -8.64 -12.43 -0.85
CA ASN A 71 -7.36 -13.00 -1.27
C ASN A 71 -6.29 -11.91 -1.41
N GLY A 72 -6.06 -11.14 -0.35
CA GLY A 72 -5.15 -10.00 -0.34
C GLY A 72 -3.69 -10.33 -0.72
N GLN A 73 -3.29 -11.60 -0.67
CA GLN A 73 -1.98 -12.05 -1.16
C GLN A 73 -1.83 -11.99 -2.69
N THR A 74 -2.94 -11.85 -3.43
CA THR A 74 -2.94 -11.60 -4.87
C THR A 74 -2.98 -10.10 -5.10
N LEU A 75 -1.81 -9.49 -5.35
CA LEU A 75 -1.60 -8.04 -5.25
C LEU A 75 -2.49 -7.20 -6.17
N HIS A 76 -2.82 -7.68 -7.38
CA HIS A 76 -3.69 -7.01 -8.36
C HIS A 76 -4.87 -7.91 -8.72
N ASN A 77 -5.71 -8.24 -7.74
CA ASN A 77 -6.85 -9.12 -7.93
C ASN A 77 -8.11 -8.34 -8.31
N HIS A 78 -8.49 -8.40 -9.58
CA HIS A 78 -9.70 -7.75 -10.12
C HIS A 78 -10.91 -8.69 -10.19
N TYR A 79 -10.81 -9.92 -9.68
CA TYR A 79 -11.93 -10.84 -9.57
C TYR A 79 -12.69 -10.61 -8.27
N HIS A 80 -13.98 -10.35 -8.36
CA HIS A 80 -14.85 -10.01 -7.22
C HIS A 80 -15.94 -11.05 -6.95
N GLY A 81 -15.77 -12.27 -7.40
CA GLY A 81 -16.79 -13.32 -7.27
C GLY A 81 -16.69 -14.17 -6.02
N ASN A 82 -15.75 -13.89 -5.11
CA ASN A 82 -15.62 -14.65 -3.88
C ASN A 82 -16.69 -14.25 -2.85
N LYS A 83 -17.14 -15.24 -2.06
CA LYS A 83 -18.05 -15.02 -0.95
C LYS A 83 -17.26 -14.85 0.34
N VAL A 84 -17.45 -13.71 0.99
CA VAL A 84 -16.82 -13.35 2.27
C VAL A 84 -17.32 -14.30 3.37
N LYS A 85 -16.40 -14.82 4.17
CA LYS A 85 -16.68 -15.76 5.27
C LYS A 85 -16.24 -15.17 6.61
N PRO A 86 -16.80 -15.65 7.73
CA PRO A 86 -16.24 -15.34 9.05
C PRO A 86 -14.76 -15.72 9.10
N GLY A 87 -13.94 -14.85 9.69
CA GLY A 87 -12.50 -15.03 9.83
C GLY A 87 -11.67 -14.54 8.64
N ASP A 88 -12.29 -14.11 7.52
CA ASP A 88 -11.54 -13.52 6.40
C ASP A 88 -11.00 -12.13 6.75
N LEU A 89 -9.86 -11.77 6.16
CA LEU A 89 -9.45 -10.39 5.96
C LEU A 89 -9.96 -9.93 4.59
N PHE A 90 -10.31 -8.66 4.48
CA PHE A 90 -10.77 -8.04 3.25
C PHE A 90 -9.87 -6.85 2.93
N LEU A 91 -9.09 -6.99 1.88
CA LEU A 91 -8.20 -5.94 1.38
C LEU A 91 -8.94 -5.16 0.29
N ILE A 92 -8.93 -3.84 0.42
CA ILE A 92 -9.49 -2.88 -0.52
C ILE A 92 -8.36 -2.00 -1.01
N ASP A 93 -8.31 -1.79 -2.32
CA ASP A 93 -7.42 -0.83 -2.96
C ASP A 93 -8.19 -0.18 -4.11
N ALA A 94 -8.47 1.11 -3.94
CA ALA A 94 -9.38 1.85 -4.80
C ALA A 94 -9.15 3.35 -4.68
N GLY A 95 -9.49 4.06 -5.75
CA GLY A 95 -9.42 5.51 -5.80
C GLY A 95 -10.48 6.13 -6.69
N ALA A 96 -10.75 7.41 -6.44
CA ALA A 96 -11.64 8.23 -7.24
C ALA A 96 -10.84 9.18 -8.14
N GLU A 97 -11.28 9.33 -9.39
CA GLU A 97 -10.78 10.32 -10.35
C GLU A 97 -11.85 11.41 -10.54
N LEU A 98 -11.45 12.64 -10.29
CA LEU A 98 -12.33 13.81 -10.51
C LEU A 98 -12.53 14.09 -12.01
N PRO A 99 -13.59 14.83 -12.40
CA PRO A 99 -13.76 15.31 -13.77
C PRO A 99 -12.59 16.17 -14.28
N SER A 100 -11.78 16.72 -13.39
CA SER A 100 -10.53 17.45 -13.69
C SER A 100 -9.35 16.50 -14.04
N GLY A 101 -9.52 15.17 -13.88
CA GLY A 101 -8.51 14.15 -14.12
C GLY A 101 -7.57 13.88 -12.93
N TYR A 102 -7.72 14.57 -11.80
CA TYR A 102 -6.89 14.28 -10.61
C TYR A 102 -7.41 13.08 -9.84
N CYS A 103 -6.47 12.24 -9.42
CA CYS A 103 -6.72 10.95 -8.77
C CYS A 103 -6.49 11.01 -7.25
N GLY A 104 -7.19 10.11 -6.54
CA GLY A 104 -6.82 9.66 -5.20
C GLY A 104 -6.48 8.18 -5.25
N ASP A 105 -5.70 7.70 -4.28
CA ASP A 105 -5.25 6.32 -4.16
C ASP A 105 -5.14 5.90 -2.70
N MET A 106 -5.89 4.89 -2.30
CA MET A 106 -5.85 4.39 -0.93
C MET A 106 -6.02 2.88 -0.90
N SER A 107 -5.34 2.25 0.05
CA SER A 107 -5.61 0.87 0.43
C SER A 107 -6.05 0.79 1.88
N SER A 108 -6.91 -0.17 2.19
CA SER A 108 -7.28 -0.51 3.56
C SER A 108 -7.57 -2.00 3.69
N THR A 109 -7.20 -2.58 4.83
CA THR A 109 -7.51 -3.97 5.14
C THR A 109 -8.33 -4.04 6.42
N VAL A 110 -9.43 -4.75 6.37
CA VAL A 110 -10.35 -4.87 7.51
C VAL A 110 -10.75 -6.33 7.75
N PRO A 111 -11.11 -6.72 8.99
CA PRO A 111 -11.66 -8.04 9.21
C PRO A 111 -13.07 -8.12 8.63
N ALA A 112 -13.45 -9.28 8.09
CA ALA A 112 -14.84 -9.53 7.69
C ALA A 112 -15.80 -9.53 8.90
N ASP A 113 -15.32 -9.97 10.03
CA ASP A 113 -15.99 -9.88 11.32
C ASP A 113 -15.89 -8.47 11.92
N LYS A 114 -16.44 -8.25 13.12
CA LYS A 114 -16.34 -6.96 13.82
C LYS A 114 -14.95 -6.67 14.35
N THR A 115 -14.18 -7.71 14.65
CA THR A 115 -12.85 -7.60 15.27
C THR A 115 -11.86 -8.48 14.55
N PHE A 116 -10.59 -8.09 14.60
CA PHE A 116 -9.48 -8.94 14.15
C PHE A 116 -9.32 -10.15 15.06
N THR A 117 -8.97 -11.31 14.50
CA THR A 117 -8.43 -12.42 15.29
C THR A 117 -7.08 -12.01 15.90
N PRO A 118 -6.61 -12.67 16.99
CA PRO A 118 -5.30 -12.34 17.57
C PRO A 118 -4.15 -12.41 16.56
N ARG A 119 -4.18 -13.40 15.65
CA ARG A 119 -3.17 -13.55 14.60
C ARG A 119 -3.24 -12.42 13.57
N GLN A 120 -4.43 -12.04 13.12
CA GLN A 120 -4.63 -10.94 12.19
C GLN A 120 -4.18 -9.63 12.81
N ARG A 121 -4.55 -9.37 14.06
CA ARG A 121 -4.18 -8.16 14.80
C ARG A 121 -2.67 -8.03 14.92
N ALA A 122 -1.95 -9.10 15.28
CA ALA A 122 -0.51 -9.07 15.42
C ALA A 122 0.20 -8.67 14.11
N VAL A 123 -0.20 -9.22 12.96
CA VAL A 123 0.38 -8.84 11.66
C VAL A 123 -0.07 -7.44 11.23
N TYR A 124 -1.32 -7.07 11.53
CA TYR A 124 -1.85 -5.74 11.21
C TYR A 124 -1.09 -4.64 11.97
N GLU A 125 -0.78 -4.84 13.25
CA GLU A 125 -0.01 -3.90 14.06
C GLU A 125 1.41 -3.71 13.52
N ILE A 126 2.04 -4.76 12.98
CA ILE A 126 3.34 -4.65 12.28
C ILE A 126 3.19 -3.79 11.03
N GLN A 127 2.18 -4.06 10.19
CA GLN A 127 1.94 -3.29 8.97
C GLN A 127 1.62 -1.81 9.29
N ASN A 128 0.83 -1.56 10.32
CA ASN A 128 0.54 -0.20 10.77
C ASN A 128 1.80 0.52 11.28
N ALA A 129 2.69 -0.18 12.00
CA ALA A 129 3.98 0.37 12.38
C ALA A 129 4.86 0.70 11.17
N MET A 130 4.90 -0.15 10.14
CA MET A 130 5.58 0.15 8.87
C MET A 130 5.07 1.47 8.27
N HIS A 131 3.76 1.65 8.21
CA HIS A 131 3.13 2.86 7.67
C HIS A 131 3.52 4.10 8.51
N LEU A 132 3.30 4.05 9.82
CA LEU A 132 3.57 5.18 10.72
C LEU A 132 5.04 5.59 10.74
N GLU A 133 5.97 4.65 10.79
CA GLU A 133 7.41 4.95 10.78
C GLU A 133 7.85 5.49 9.42
N SER A 134 7.28 4.99 8.31
CA SER A 134 7.49 5.57 6.97
C SER A 134 7.05 7.03 6.93
N VAL A 135 5.84 7.33 7.38
CA VAL A 135 5.30 8.70 7.39
C VAL A 135 6.14 9.65 8.25
N LYS A 136 6.57 9.21 9.43
CA LYS A 136 7.47 10.00 10.30
C LYS A 136 8.81 10.33 9.65
N ALA A 137 9.29 9.48 8.76
CA ALA A 137 10.55 9.68 8.07
C ALA A 137 10.45 10.66 6.89
N LEU A 138 9.23 10.95 6.38
CA LEU A 138 9.03 11.82 5.23
C LEU A 138 9.47 13.25 5.53
N ARG A 139 10.40 13.75 4.74
CA ARG A 139 10.88 15.14 4.77
C ARG A 139 11.63 15.48 3.48
N PRO A 140 11.75 16.78 3.15
CA PRO A 140 12.60 17.20 2.03
C PRO A 140 14.03 16.64 2.13
N GLY A 141 14.56 16.20 0.98
CA GLY A 141 15.93 15.70 0.83
C GLY A 141 16.15 14.23 1.22
N ILE A 142 15.17 13.56 1.84
CA ILE A 142 15.31 12.13 2.11
C ILE A 142 15.09 11.34 0.80
N PRO A 143 16.02 10.46 0.38
CA PRO A 143 15.73 9.54 -0.71
C PRO A 143 14.55 8.61 -0.33
N TYR A 144 13.53 8.52 -1.17
CA TYR A 144 12.37 7.68 -0.85
C TYR A 144 12.73 6.19 -0.73
N MET A 145 13.78 5.76 -1.44
CA MET A 145 14.37 4.43 -1.24
C MET A 145 14.78 4.17 0.22
N LYS A 146 15.24 5.19 0.96
CA LYS A 146 15.60 5.04 2.37
C LYS A 146 14.38 4.87 3.26
N VAL A 147 13.26 5.49 2.89
CA VAL A 147 11.97 5.29 3.59
C VAL A 147 11.45 3.86 3.33
N TYR A 148 11.57 3.35 2.10
CA TYR A 148 11.27 1.95 1.79
C TYR A 148 12.13 0.98 2.62
N GLU A 149 13.45 1.19 2.69
CA GLU A 149 14.36 0.35 3.48
C GLU A 149 14.00 0.38 4.97
N LEU A 150 13.65 1.54 5.52
CA LEU A 150 13.16 1.69 6.89
C LEU A 150 11.87 0.89 7.10
N SER A 151 10.89 1.04 6.22
CA SER A 151 9.63 0.30 6.28
C SER A 151 9.86 -1.21 6.31
N ALA A 152 10.74 -1.71 5.42
CA ALA A 152 11.09 -3.12 5.38
C ALA A 152 11.82 -3.60 6.66
N GLN A 153 12.68 -2.77 7.26
CA GLN A 153 13.35 -3.08 8.54
C GLN A 153 12.34 -3.18 9.68
N VAL A 154 11.37 -2.25 9.77
CA VAL A 154 10.29 -2.30 10.76
C VAL A 154 9.49 -3.60 10.63
N MET A 155 9.16 -4.00 9.39
CA MET A 155 8.49 -5.28 9.14
C MET A 155 9.33 -6.47 9.63
N VAL A 156 10.61 -6.51 9.28
CA VAL A 156 11.50 -7.63 9.67
C VAL A 156 11.57 -7.74 11.19
N GLU A 157 11.73 -6.63 11.92
CA GLU A 157 11.76 -6.68 13.38
C GLU A 157 10.44 -7.19 13.97
N GLY A 158 9.29 -6.72 13.47
CA GLY A 158 7.99 -7.23 13.92
C GLY A 158 7.78 -8.72 13.58
N LEU A 159 8.17 -9.17 12.39
CA LEU A 159 8.07 -10.58 12.00
C LEU A 159 9.04 -11.49 12.81
N LYS A 160 10.15 -10.95 13.32
CA LYS A 160 11.04 -11.65 14.25
C LYS A 160 10.35 -11.91 15.61
N GLU A 161 9.58 -10.96 16.11
CA GLU A 161 8.81 -11.14 17.35
C GLU A 161 7.76 -12.27 17.21
N LEU A 162 7.22 -12.46 15.99
CA LEU A 162 6.32 -13.57 15.65
C LEU A 162 7.06 -14.89 15.35
N GLY A 163 8.39 -14.88 15.31
CA GLY A 163 9.23 -16.03 14.98
C GLY A 163 9.25 -16.40 13.49
N LEU A 164 8.72 -15.54 12.61
CA LEU A 164 8.67 -15.76 11.15
C LEU A 164 10.00 -15.41 10.48
N MET A 165 10.71 -14.45 11.05
CA MET A 165 12.04 -14.05 10.61
C MET A 165 13.04 -14.10 11.76
N LYS A 166 14.35 -14.03 11.45
CA LYS A 166 15.46 -14.11 12.39
C LYS A 166 16.66 -13.33 11.86
N GLY A 167 17.72 -13.25 12.64
CA GLY A 167 18.95 -12.56 12.24
C GLY A 167 18.86 -11.04 12.36
N ASN A 168 19.78 -10.34 11.71
CA ASN A 168 19.84 -8.88 11.68
C ASN A 168 18.87 -8.32 10.63
N ALA A 169 18.04 -7.33 11.00
CA ALA A 169 17.02 -6.79 10.09
C ALA A 169 17.62 -5.99 8.93
N GLU A 170 18.67 -5.21 9.18
CA GLU A 170 19.34 -4.44 8.14
C GLU A 170 19.98 -5.36 7.09
N ASP A 171 20.63 -6.45 7.53
CA ASP A 171 21.19 -7.46 6.65
C ASP A 171 20.10 -8.18 5.85
N ALA A 172 18.99 -8.57 6.48
CA ALA A 172 17.88 -9.22 5.82
C ALA A 172 17.28 -8.33 4.71
N VAL A 173 17.15 -7.02 4.95
CA VAL A 173 16.67 -6.06 3.96
C VAL A 173 17.70 -5.84 2.85
N ARG A 174 18.99 -5.69 3.20
CA ARG A 174 20.07 -5.52 2.24
C ARG A 174 20.18 -6.70 1.28
N GLU A 175 20.05 -7.92 1.78
CA GLU A 175 20.13 -9.15 1.01
C GLU A 175 18.83 -9.47 0.25
N GLY A 176 17.69 -8.92 0.67
CA GLY A 176 16.40 -9.06 0.01
C GLY A 176 15.48 -10.13 0.61
N ALA A 177 15.81 -10.67 1.80
CA ALA A 177 14.98 -11.68 2.48
C ALA A 177 13.58 -11.17 2.84
N HIS A 178 13.44 -9.86 3.14
CA HIS A 178 12.18 -9.19 3.43
C HIS A 178 11.15 -9.34 2.31
N ALA A 179 11.61 -9.50 1.06
CA ALA A 179 10.72 -9.51 -0.11
C ALA A 179 9.86 -10.78 -0.22
N LEU A 180 10.07 -11.80 0.61
CA LEU A 180 9.12 -12.91 0.75
C LEU A 180 7.76 -12.39 1.22
N PHE A 181 7.76 -11.39 2.10
CA PHE A 181 6.55 -10.83 2.72
C PHE A 181 6.17 -9.46 2.17
N TYR A 182 7.14 -8.73 1.60
CA TYR A 182 6.94 -7.38 1.06
C TYR A 182 7.57 -7.27 -0.34
N PRO A 183 6.88 -7.81 -1.39
CA PRO A 183 7.45 -7.95 -2.74
C PRO A 183 7.32 -6.72 -3.64
N HIS A 184 6.64 -5.66 -3.19
CA HIS A 184 6.41 -4.42 -3.97
C HIS A 184 7.10 -3.20 -3.35
N GLY A 185 6.96 -2.05 -3.98
CA GLY A 185 7.52 -0.77 -3.50
C GLY A 185 6.70 -0.16 -2.37
N LEU A 186 7.23 0.91 -1.76
CA LEU A 186 6.54 1.67 -0.72
C LEU A 186 5.55 2.69 -1.30
N GLY A 187 5.69 3.07 -2.58
CA GLY A 187 4.81 4.04 -3.19
C GLY A 187 5.36 4.63 -4.49
N HIS A 188 4.59 5.52 -5.06
CA HIS A 188 4.80 6.16 -6.36
C HIS A 188 4.32 7.61 -6.34
N MET A 189 4.72 8.40 -7.34
CA MET A 189 4.16 9.73 -7.56
C MET A 189 2.69 9.61 -7.96
N MET A 190 1.87 10.56 -7.53
CA MET A 190 0.44 10.65 -7.82
C MET A 190 0.07 12.05 -8.32
N GLY A 191 -0.96 12.13 -9.18
CA GLY A 191 -1.43 13.39 -9.73
C GLY A 191 -2.62 13.21 -10.68
N MET A 192 -2.44 13.62 -11.94
CA MET A 192 -3.43 13.40 -13.01
C MET A 192 -3.49 11.95 -13.49
N ASP A 193 -2.44 11.18 -13.23
CA ASP A 193 -2.47 9.72 -13.34
C ASP A 193 -2.23 9.16 -11.92
N VAL A 194 -2.82 8.01 -11.60
CA VAL A 194 -2.61 7.34 -10.31
C VAL A 194 -1.13 6.99 -10.11
N HIS A 195 -0.49 6.39 -11.12
CA HIS A 195 0.97 6.31 -11.25
C HIS A 195 1.46 7.47 -12.12
N ASP A 196 1.65 8.63 -11.51
CA ASP A 196 1.81 9.87 -12.26
C ASP A 196 3.00 9.81 -13.20
N MET A 197 2.74 10.05 -14.50
CA MET A 197 3.71 10.12 -15.60
C MET A 197 4.51 8.83 -15.88
N GLU A 198 4.23 7.69 -15.25
CA GLU A 198 5.00 6.45 -15.47
C GLU A 198 4.90 5.90 -16.89
N ASN A 199 3.83 6.23 -17.61
CA ASN A 199 3.66 5.95 -19.05
C ASN A 199 4.73 6.63 -19.94
N PHE A 200 5.37 7.70 -19.46
CA PHE A 200 6.52 8.34 -20.12
C PHE A 200 7.85 7.66 -19.81
N GLY A 201 7.90 6.81 -18.80
CA GLY A 201 9.06 6.07 -18.35
C GLY A 201 9.35 6.27 -16.86
N GLU A 202 9.05 5.24 -16.08
CA GLU A 202 9.17 5.23 -14.61
C GLU A 202 10.54 5.70 -14.11
N VAL A 203 11.63 5.35 -14.83
CA VAL A 203 12.99 5.77 -14.45
C VAL A 203 13.20 7.29 -14.49
N TRP A 204 12.44 8.00 -15.34
CA TRP A 204 12.52 9.46 -15.41
C TRP A 204 11.73 10.13 -14.28
N VAL A 205 10.67 9.49 -13.80
CA VAL A 205 9.81 10.00 -12.74
C VAL A 205 10.43 9.74 -11.37
N GLY A 206 10.77 8.49 -11.10
CA GLY A 206 11.15 8.05 -9.76
C GLY A 206 12.65 7.84 -9.53
N TYR A 207 13.50 7.94 -10.58
CA TYR A 207 14.93 7.60 -10.51
C TYR A 207 15.86 8.64 -11.14
N ASP A 208 15.32 9.76 -11.63
CA ASP A 208 16.10 10.77 -12.38
C ASP A 208 16.96 10.15 -13.50
N GLY A 209 16.38 9.16 -14.21
CA GLY A 209 17.04 8.43 -15.29
C GLY A 209 18.08 7.40 -14.86
N GLN A 210 18.27 7.17 -13.56
CA GLN A 210 19.18 6.13 -13.08
C GLN A 210 18.54 4.74 -13.19
N PRO A 211 19.32 3.67 -13.39
CA PRO A 211 18.78 2.33 -13.48
C PRO A 211 18.18 1.86 -12.13
N LYS A 212 17.07 1.14 -12.22
CA LYS A 212 16.45 0.50 -11.07
C LYS A 212 17.28 -0.69 -10.57
N SER A 213 17.10 -1.05 -9.31
CA SER A 213 17.62 -2.31 -8.75
C SER A 213 17.05 -3.52 -9.50
N THR A 214 17.86 -4.57 -9.65
CA THR A 214 17.40 -5.87 -10.16
C THR A 214 16.99 -6.84 -9.05
N GLN A 215 17.22 -6.47 -7.78
CA GLN A 215 16.87 -7.30 -6.62
C GLN A 215 15.35 -7.43 -6.50
N PHE A 216 14.86 -8.65 -6.30
CA PHE A 216 13.42 -8.91 -6.09
C PHE A 216 12.90 -8.10 -4.88
N GLY A 217 11.68 -7.59 -4.97
CA GLY A 217 11.13 -6.62 -4.04
C GLY A 217 11.58 -5.20 -4.39
N ARG A 218 12.85 -4.90 -4.20
CA ARG A 218 13.46 -3.57 -4.47
C ARG A 218 13.30 -3.11 -5.92
N LYS A 219 13.33 -4.01 -6.91
CA LYS A 219 13.09 -3.69 -8.33
C LYS A 219 11.69 -3.13 -8.59
N SER A 220 10.74 -3.42 -7.70
CA SER A 220 9.35 -2.97 -7.79
C SER A 220 9.13 -1.57 -7.19
N GLN A 221 10.15 -0.99 -6.51
CA GLN A 221 10.07 0.38 -6.02
C GLN A 221 9.98 1.35 -7.18
N ARG A 222 8.96 2.22 -7.20
CA ARG A 222 8.68 3.16 -8.29
C ARG A 222 9.29 4.52 -8.05
N LEU A 223 9.33 5.01 -6.81
CA LEU A 223 9.92 6.27 -6.39
C LEU A 223 11.14 6.02 -5.51
N ALA A 224 12.32 6.55 -5.89
CA ALA A 224 13.57 6.33 -5.17
C ALA A 224 14.36 7.63 -4.90
N ILE A 225 14.09 8.70 -5.66
CA ILE A 225 14.79 9.99 -5.59
C ILE A 225 14.56 10.69 -4.25
N PRO A 226 15.38 11.69 -3.89
CA PRO A 226 15.10 12.57 -2.77
C PRO A 226 13.74 13.26 -2.91
N LEU A 227 12.97 13.26 -1.83
CA LEU A 227 11.69 13.96 -1.79
C LEU A 227 11.90 15.48 -1.80
N GLU A 228 11.05 16.18 -2.53
CA GLU A 228 11.08 17.65 -2.62
C GLU A 228 9.71 18.26 -2.30
N PRO A 229 9.67 19.48 -1.72
CA PRO A 229 8.41 20.18 -1.48
C PRO A 229 7.58 20.30 -2.76
N GLY A 230 6.29 20.02 -2.67
CA GLY A 230 5.38 19.99 -3.81
C GLY A 230 5.20 18.61 -4.47
N PHE A 231 6.00 17.59 -4.08
CA PHE A 231 5.75 16.21 -4.50
C PHE A 231 4.52 15.67 -3.80
N VAL A 232 3.68 14.96 -4.55
CA VAL A 232 2.58 14.15 -4.03
C VAL A 232 2.87 12.70 -4.36
N HIS A 233 2.81 11.84 -3.35
CA HIS A 233 3.11 10.42 -3.49
C HIS A 233 2.31 9.56 -2.49
N THR A 234 2.19 8.28 -2.78
CA THR A 234 1.57 7.29 -1.88
C THR A 234 2.55 6.79 -0.81
N VAL A 235 2.03 6.24 0.29
CA VAL A 235 2.75 5.40 1.26
C VAL A 235 1.89 4.16 1.51
N GLU A 236 2.31 3.02 0.94
CA GLU A 236 1.50 1.80 0.79
C GLU A 236 2.21 0.51 1.27
N PRO A 237 2.81 0.46 2.46
CA PRO A 237 3.48 -0.76 2.89
C PRO A 237 2.50 -1.92 3.05
N GLY A 238 2.93 -3.13 2.70
CA GLY A 238 2.10 -4.32 2.82
C GLY A 238 2.86 -5.54 3.34
N ILE A 239 2.13 -6.49 3.92
CA ILE A 239 2.64 -7.78 4.38
C ILE A 239 1.77 -8.88 3.78
N TYR A 240 2.39 -9.80 3.06
CA TYR A 240 1.69 -10.85 2.33
C TYR A 240 2.28 -12.22 2.60
N PHE A 241 1.41 -13.23 2.65
CA PHE A 241 1.80 -14.63 2.71
C PHE A 241 1.34 -15.30 1.41
N ILE A 242 2.25 -15.33 0.42
CA ILE A 242 1.98 -15.84 -0.93
C ILE A 242 2.43 -17.30 -1.00
N PRO A 243 1.51 -18.27 -1.04
CA PRO A 243 1.84 -19.71 -0.97
C PRO A 243 2.87 -20.14 -2.02
N GLU A 244 2.70 -19.70 -3.26
CA GLU A 244 3.56 -20.07 -4.39
C GLU A 244 4.99 -19.51 -4.21
N LEU A 245 5.12 -18.31 -3.67
CA LEU A 245 6.42 -17.70 -3.40
C LEU A 245 7.11 -18.37 -2.21
N ILE A 246 6.35 -18.75 -1.18
CA ILE A 246 6.83 -19.51 -0.02
C ILE A 246 7.39 -20.86 -0.48
N ASP A 247 6.64 -21.60 -1.31
CA ASP A 247 7.05 -22.90 -1.84
C ASP A 247 8.32 -22.78 -2.70
N LEU A 248 8.35 -21.78 -3.59
CA LEU A 248 9.50 -21.53 -4.46
C LEU A 248 10.77 -21.27 -3.63
N TRP A 249 10.71 -20.30 -2.71
CA TRP A 249 11.88 -19.90 -1.94
C TRP A 249 12.32 -20.97 -0.94
N ARG A 250 11.37 -21.70 -0.33
CA ARG A 250 11.68 -22.85 0.53
C ARG A 250 12.37 -23.96 -0.27
N GLY A 251 11.88 -24.26 -1.48
CA GLY A 251 12.47 -25.26 -2.38
C GLY A 251 13.89 -24.90 -2.82
N GLU A 252 14.15 -23.62 -3.06
CA GLU A 252 15.46 -23.07 -3.36
C GLU A 252 16.37 -22.89 -2.12
N LYS A 253 15.87 -23.14 -0.92
CA LYS A 253 16.56 -22.89 0.36
C LYS A 253 17.06 -21.44 0.50
N LYS A 254 16.27 -20.51 -0.02
CA LYS A 254 16.60 -19.08 -0.06
C LYS A 254 16.52 -18.46 1.33
N PHE A 255 17.51 -17.66 1.72
CA PHE A 255 17.50 -16.87 2.95
C PHE A 255 17.18 -17.67 4.23
N MET A 256 17.65 -18.91 4.33
CA MET A 256 17.45 -19.78 5.50
C MET A 256 18.00 -19.19 6.80
N ASP A 257 18.95 -18.26 6.71
CA ASP A 257 19.52 -17.54 7.86
C ASP A 257 18.58 -16.44 8.38
N PHE A 258 17.61 -15.98 7.55
CA PHE A 258 16.68 -14.91 7.88
C PHE A 258 15.23 -15.35 7.99
N ILE A 259 14.83 -16.46 7.39
CA ILE A 259 13.44 -16.92 7.31
C ILE A 259 13.30 -18.26 8.04
N ASP A 260 12.26 -18.37 8.88
CA ASP A 260 11.82 -19.63 9.47
C ASP A 260 10.65 -20.18 8.67
N TYR A 261 10.92 -21.00 7.67
CA TYR A 261 9.88 -21.55 6.78
C TYR A 261 8.87 -22.46 7.48
N ASP A 262 9.22 -23.10 8.58
CA ASP A 262 8.28 -23.95 9.33
C ASP A 262 7.26 -23.07 10.06
N LYS A 263 7.68 -21.93 10.59
CA LYS A 263 6.79 -20.93 11.16
C LYS A 263 5.96 -20.21 10.10
N VAL A 264 6.56 -19.87 8.96
CA VAL A 264 5.85 -19.24 7.83
C VAL A 264 4.73 -20.14 7.32
N GLU A 265 4.89 -21.45 7.31
CA GLU A 265 3.85 -22.40 6.90
C GLU A 265 2.58 -22.29 7.75
N GLU A 266 2.68 -21.94 9.03
CA GLU A 266 1.52 -21.71 9.90
C GLU A 266 0.65 -20.52 9.45
N TYR A 267 1.19 -19.63 8.62
CA TYR A 267 0.54 -18.44 8.07
C TYR A 267 0.17 -18.58 6.58
N ARG A 268 0.33 -19.75 5.99
CA ARG A 268 0.14 -20.02 4.56
C ARG A 268 -1.18 -19.47 3.99
N ASN A 269 -2.26 -19.55 4.78
CA ASN A 269 -3.61 -19.12 4.39
C ASN A 269 -4.00 -17.77 5.03
N PHE A 270 -3.02 -16.98 5.44
CA PHE A 270 -3.28 -15.70 6.11
C PHE A 270 -3.84 -14.64 5.14
N GLY A 271 -3.39 -14.63 3.89
CA GLY A 271 -3.72 -13.59 2.92
C GLY A 271 -2.69 -12.45 2.89
N GLY A 272 -3.17 -11.22 2.84
CA GLY A 272 -2.33 -10.03 2.81
C GLY A 272 -2.98 -8.84 3.48
N ILE A 273 -2.14 -7.89 3.91
CA ILE A 273 -2.54 -6.61 4.51
C ILE A 273 -1.79 -5.50 3.79
N ARG A 274 -2.51 -4.47 3.31
CA ARG A 274 -1.99 -3.19 2.85
C ARG A 274 -2.87 -2.08 3.40
N ASN A 275 -2.25 -1.03 3.92
CA ASN A 275 -2.91 0.23 4.19
C ASN A 275 -2.08 1.32 3.54
N GLU A 276 -2.74 2.28 2.91
CA GLU A 276 -2.16 3.28 2.05
C GLU A 276 -2.89 4.60 2.17
N GLU A 277 -2.14 5.68 2.16
CA GLU A 277 -2.63 7.05 2.10
C GLU A 277 -1.72 7.90 1.22
N ASP A 278 -2.25 9.03 0.76
CA ASP A 278 -1.59 10.01 -0.10
C ASP A 278 -0.96 11.13 0.72
N TYR A 279 0.28 11.51 0.38
CA TYR A 279 1.05 12.53 1.10
C TYR A 279 1.61 13.61 0.19
N LEU A 280 1.46 14.86 0.62
CA LEU A 280 2.16 16.02 0.08
C LEU A 280 3.44 16.27 0.87
N VAL A 281 4.57 16.36 0.20
CA VAL A 281 5.82 16.82 0.80
C VAL A 281 5.76 18.33 0.99
N THR A 282 5.95 18.80 2.23
CA THR A 282 5.96 20.20 2.61
C THR A 282 7.39 20.72 2.80
N GLU A 283 7.57 22.00 3.09
CA GLU A 283 8.90 22.60 3.36
C GLU A 283 9.65 21.94 4.54
N THR A 284 8.94 21.34 5.49
CA THR A 284 9.54 20.82 6.73
C THR A 284 9.24 19.35 7.02
N GLY A 285 8.41 18.69 6.20
CA GLY A 285 7.97 17.31 6.43
C GLY A 285 7.01 16.85 5.35
N ALA A 286 5.93 16.19 5.76
CA ALA A 286 4.84 15.81 4.87
C ALA A 286 3.49 15.97 5.58
N ARG A 287 2.42 16.17 4.81
CA ARG A 287 1.04 16.11 5.30
C ARG A 287 0.22 15.15 4.48
N ARG A 288 -0.67 14.44 5.14
CA ARG A 288 -1.65 13.58 4.49
C ARG A 288 -2.66 14.43 3.71
N LEU A 289 -3.09 13.93 2.56
CA LEU A 289 -4.15 14.50 1.75
C LEU A 289 -5.50 13.83 2.06
N GLY A 290 -6.57 14.61 1.96
CA GLY A 290 -7.94 14.16 2.17
C GLY A 290 -8.31 13.77 3.60
N LYS A 291 -9.51 13.23 3.76
CA LYS A 291 -10.07 12.75 5.04
C LYS A 291 -9.27 11.59 5.59
N LYS A 292 -9.20 11.51 6.93
CA LYS A 292 -8.61 10.36 7.58
C LYS A 292 -9.51 9.12 7.41
N ILE A 293 -8.92 8.02 6.98
CA ILE A 293 -9.51 6.68 7.08
C ILE A 293 -9.05 5.99 8.40
N PRO A 294 -9.84 5.06 8.97
CA PRO A 294 -9.38 4.25 10.08
C PRO A 294 -8.15 3.43 9.72
N LEU A 295 -7.07 3.56 10.51
CA LEU A 295 -5.79 2.88 10.27
C LEU A 295 -5.36 1.99 11.45
N THR A 296 -5.71 2.36 12.69
CA THR A 296 -5.38 1.48 13.81
C THR A 296 -6.42 0.37 13.95
N PRO A 297 -6.05 -0.79 14.52
CA PRO A 297 -7.03 -1.86 14.76
C PRO A 297 -8.25 -1.35 15.54
N GLU A 298 -8.05 -0.49 16.53
CA GLU A 298 -9.13 0.08 17.36
C GLU A 298 -10.07 0.98 16.53
N GLU A 299 -9.52 1.82 15.66
CA GLU A 299 -10.31 2.69 14.77
C GLU A 299 -11.11 1.86 13.76
N VAL A 300 -10.50 0.80 13.20
CA VAL A 300 -11.18 -0.11 12.27
C VAL A 300 -12.31 -0.85 13.00
N GLU A 301 -12.03 -1.47 14.14
CA GLU A 301 -13.02 -2.22 14.92
C GLU A 301 -14.16 -1.34 15.41
N ALA A 302 -13.90 -0.08 15.76
CA ALA A 302 -14.92 0.88 16.18
C ALA A 302 -15.89 1.26 15.05
N LEU A 303 -15.48 1.13 13.79
CA LEU A 303 -16.30 1.42 12.61
C LEU A 303 -17.09 0.20 12.13
N ARG A 304 -16.62 -1.02 12.46
CA ARG A 304 -17.18 -2.32 12.05
C ARG A 304 -18.37 -2.68 12.94
#